data_950cc389b72ec37c07b68ace71c19232
#
_entry.id   950cc389b72ec37c07b68ace71c19232
#
_cell.length_a   1.000
_cell.length_b   1.000
_cell.length_c   1.000
_cell.angle_alpha   90.00
_cell.angle_beta   90.00
_cell.angle_gamma   90.00
#
_symmetry.space_group_name_H-M   'P 1'
#
loop_
_entity.id
_entity.type
_entity.pdbx_description
1 polymer ?
#
loop_
_entity_poly.entity_id
_entity_poly.type
_entity_poly.pdbx_seq_one_letter_code
_entity_poly.pdbx_strand_id
1 'polypeptide(L)'
;MRLRHIFLAASILATAAPALAGPTEDFKALTDQYWAEAMRENPTFASAIGVHDYDDRLDDISLAGQDRRAAAAAAYLKRLNAIADDGLSPADRINKAILRRLLSEAIEANGFGQRMMIFTNRSGWHQSLAGLADGLTFRTRTDYDNYLTRLAAYPAQNDAALKVSGQALAAGYVLPCVALDGFEDTISGVIPTDPAKSRLYAPFAAERPASIAASD
;
A
#
# COMPACT_ATOMS: atom_id res chain seq x y z
N MET A 1 8.00 23.91 -80.07
CA MET A 1 7.00 23.63 -79.04
C MET A 1 7.47 22.39 -78.22
N ARG A 2 8.01 22.55 -76.98
CA ARG A 2 8.51 21.50 -76.16
C ARG A 2 7.51 21.32 -75.01
N LEU A 3 6.82 20.11 -74.96
CA LEU A 3 5.92 19.71 -73.89
C LEU A 3 6.77 19.23 -72.69
N ARG A 4 6.65 19.91 -71.54
CA ARG A 4 7.23 19.49 -70.26
C ARG A 4 6.21 18.60 -69.56
N HIS A 5 6.56 17.33 -69.34
CA HIS A 5 5.78 16.42 -68.52
C HIS A 5 6.12 16.69 -67.04
N ILE A 6 5.14 17.07 -66.25
CA ILE A 6 5.23 17.24 -64.80
C ILE A 6 4.80 15.90 -64.19
N PHE A 7 5.74 15.17 -63.61
CA PHE A 7 5.42 13.99 -62.78
C PHE A 7 5.05 14.47 -61.39
N LEU A 8 3.79 14.24 -61.02
CA LEU A 8 3.28 14.48 -59.67
C LEU A 8 3.58 13.21 -58.86
N ALA A 9 4.58 13.24 -57.95
CA ALA A 9 4.86 12.18 -57.01
C ALA A 9 3.88 12.28 -55.85
N ALA A 10 2.91 11.37 -55.76
CA ALA A 10 2.01 11.24 -54.62
C ALA A 10 2.75 10.50 -53.51
N SER A 11 3.17 11.21 -52.48
CA SER A 11 3.71 10.61 -51.24
C SER A 11 2.55 10.05 -50.41
N ILE A 12 2.47 8.73 -50.33
CA ILE A 12 1.55 8.01 -49.43
C ILE A 12 2.18 8.10 -48.03
N LEU A 13 1.66 8.98 -47.18
CA LEU A 13 1.92 8.95 -45.74
C LEU A 13 1.20 7.70 -45.17
N ALA A 14 1.93 6.65 -44.93
CA ALA A 14 1.45 5.52 -44.14
C ALA A 14 1.36 5.98 -42.68
N THR A 15 0.14 6.31 -42.21
CA THR A 15 -0.14 6.47 -40.79
C THR A 15 -0.01 5.12 -40.12
N ALA A 16 1.08 4.90 -39.39
CA ALA A 16 1.21 3.72 -38.54
C ALA A 16 0.10 3.81 -37.48
N ALA A 17 -0.90 2.95 -37.60
CA ALA A 17 -1.86 2.74 -36.52
C ALA A 17 -1.07 2.27 -35.28
N PRO A 18 -1.38 2.78 -34.06
CA PRO A 18 -0.76 2.23 -32.86
C PRO A 18 -1.02 0.74 -32.80
N ALA A 19 0.03 -0.05 -32.71
CA ALA A 19 -0.08 -1.49 -32.50
C ALA A 19 -0.89 -1.68 -31.21
N LEU A 20 -2.02 -2.39 -31.28
CA LEU A 20 -2.74 -2.81 -30.08
C LEU A 20 -1.76 -3.67 -29.27
N ALA A 21 -1.55 -3.30 -27.99
CA ALA A 21 -0.75 -4.11 -27.08
C ALA A 21 -1.37 -5.52 -27.03
N GLY A 22 -0.52 -6.55 -27.01
CA GLY A 22 -1.01 -7.91 -26.91
C GLY A 22 -1.39 -8.29 -25.47
N PRO A 23 -2.03 -9.46 -25.25
CA PRO A 23 -2.44 -9.90 -23.92
C PRO A 23 -1.30 -9.91 -22.89
N THR A 24 -0.08 -10.22 -23.30
CA THR A 24 1.11 -10.22 -22.42
C THR A 24 1.47 -8.82 -21.96
N GLU A 25 1.49 -7.85 -22.87
CA GLU A 25 1.78 -6.45 -22.57
C GLU A 25 0.67 -5.83 -21.70
N ASP A 26 -0.59 -6.16 -22.00
CA ASP A 26 -1.74 -5.70 -21.22
C ASP A 26 -1.71 -6.26 -19.80
N PHE A 27 -1.37 -7.55 -19.65
CA PHE A 27 -1.24 -8.20 -18.34
C PHE A 27 -0.08 -7.59 -17.54
N LYS A 28 1.08 -7.39 -18.18
CA LYS A 28 2.22 -6.75 -17.54
C LYS A 28 1.88 -5.33 -17.08
N ALA A 29 1.29 -4.52 -17.94
CA ALA A 29 0.90 -3.15 -17.60
C ALA A 29 -0.13 -3.09 -16.45
N LEU A 30 -1.06 -4.05 -16.42
CA LEU A 30 -2.04 -4.15 -15.33
C LEU A 30 -1.37 -4.53 -14.01
N THR A 31 -0.45 -5.50 -14.02
CA THR A 31 0.26 -5.94 -12.81
C THR A 31 1.19 -4.86 -12.27
N ASP A 32 1.89 -4.12 -13.14
CA ASP A 32 2.73 -2.99 -12.73
C ASP A 32 1.90 -1.87 -12.07
N GLN A 33 0.73 -1.56 -12.63
CA GLN A 33 -0.19 -0.56 -12.04
C GLN A 33 -0.78 -1.04 -10.71
N TYR A 34 -1.19 -2.30 -10.63
CA TYR A 34 -1.69 -2.89 -9.40
C TYR A 34 -0.62 -2.86 -8.30
N TRP A 35 0.62 -3.20 -8.63
CA TRP A 35 1.75 -3.13 -7.70
C TRP A 35 1.97 -1.71 -7.18
N ALA A 36 2.04 -0.72 -8.07
CA ALA A 36 2.22 0.67 -7.69
C ALA A 36 1.09 1.17 -6.77
N GLU A 37 -0.17 0.80 -7.06
CA GLU A 37 -1.31 1.11 -6.22
C GLU A 37 -1.24 0.40 -4.87
N ALA A 38 -0.88 -0.88 -4.86
CA ALA A 38 -0.74 -1.66 -3.62
C ALA A 38 0.33 -1.05 -2.69
N MET A 39 1.45 -0.59 -3.22
CA MET A 39 2.49 0.08 -2.43
C MET A 39 2.00 1.42 -1.89
N ARG A 40 1.30 2.20 -2.68
CA ARG A 40 0.73 3.48 -2.25
C ARG A 40 -0.32 3.33 -1.15
N GLU A 41 -1.15 2.31 -1.23
CA GLU A 41 -2.23 2.04 -0.26
C GLU A 41 -1.76 1.31 1.01
N ASN A 42 -0.53 0.75 0.99
CA ASN A 42 0.08 0.06 2.13
C ASN A 42 1.52 0.59 2.37
N PRO A 43 1.67 1.87 2.72
CA PRO A 43 2.98 2.53 2.85
C PRO A 43 3.91 1.88 3.88
N THR A 44 3.38 1.32 4.97
CA THR A 44 4.22 0.62 5.95
C THR A 44 4.77 -0.68 5.40
N PHE A 45 3.98 -1.45 4.64
CA PHE A 45 4.47 -2.62 3.93
C PHE A 45 5.46 -2.26 2.82
N ALA A 46 5.19 -1.19 2.06
CA ALA A 46 6.10 -0.69 1.02
C ALA A 46 7.50 -0.42 1.59
N SER A 47 7.58 0.31 2.72
CA SER A 47 8.86 0.56 3.41
C SER A 47 9.55 -0.75 3.83
N ALA A 48 8.80 -1.69 4.40
CA ALA A 48 9.35 -2.97 4.89
C ALA A 48 9.99 -3.82 3.78
N ILE A 49 9.55 -3.67 2.53
CA ILE A 49 10.12 -4.39 1.37
C ILE A 49 11.08 -3.53 0.53
N GLY A 50 11.43 -2.32 1.00
CA GLY A 50 12.42 -1.44 0.38
C GLY A 50 11.86 -0.50 -0.70
N VAL A 51 10.54 -0.28 -0.75
CA VAL A 51 9.91 0.76 -1.59
C VAL A 51 9.70 2.00 -0.72
N HIS A 52 10.58 2.99 -0.88
CA HIS A 52 10.70 4.15 0.01
C HIS A 52 9.91 5.39 -0.42
N ASP A 53 9.12 5.31 -1.50
CA ASP A 53 8.35 6.45 -2.04
C ASP A 53 7.24 6.95 -1.09
N TYR A 54 6.90 6.17 -0.06
CA TYR A 54 5.79 6.44 0.86
C TYR A 54 6.22 6.39 2.33
N ASP A 55 7.51 6.59 2.61
CA ASP A 55 8.08 6.51 3.96
C ASP A 55 7.56 7.60 4.92
N ASP A 56 6.93 8.63 4.39
CA ASP A 56 6.26 9.71 5.13
C ASP A 56 4.83 9.38 5.56
N ARG A 57 4.27 8.20 5.21
CA ARG A 57 2.83 7.89 5.35
C ARG A 57 2.57 6.68 6.22
N LEU A 58 1.38 6.67 6.85
CA LEU A 58 0.78 5.53 7.52
C LEU A 58 -0.37 4.95 6.68
N ASP A 59 -0.70 3.68 6.91
CA ASP A 59 -1.82 3.01 6.26
C ASP A 59 -3.16 3.65 6.67
N ASP A 60 -4.07 3.83 5.71
CA ASP A 60 -5.45 4.24 6.00
C ASP A 60 -6.28 3.03 6.47
N ILE A 61 -6.48 2.94 7.78
CA ILE A 61 -7.21 1.86 8.43
C ILE A 61 -8.72 2.13 8.58
N SER A 62 -9.20 3.29 8.13
CA SER A 62 -10.61 3.66 8.18
C SER A 62 -11.48 2.73 7.31
N LEU A 63 -12.79 2.61 7.64
CA LEU A 63 -13.72 1.87 6.78
C LEU A 63 -13.81 2.48 5.37
N ALA A 64 -13.74 3.81 5.25
CA ALA A 64 -13.72 4.48 3.94
C ALA A 64 -12.48 4.10 3.12
N GLY A 65 -11.30 3.99 3.75
CA GLY A 65 -10.09 3.50 3.12
C GLY A 65 -10.21 2.04 2.66
N GLN A 66 -10.81 1.19 3.50
CA GLN A 66 -11.08 -0.20 3.15
C GLN A 66 -12.05 -0.32 1.96
N ASP A 67 -13.14 0.47 1.95
CA ASP A 67 -14.11 0.51 0.85
C ASP A 67 -13.46 0.99 -0.45
N ARG A 68 -12.60 2.00 -0.40
CA ARG A 68 -11.84 2.49 -1.55
C ARG A 68 -10.93 1.41 -2.13
N ARG A 69 -10.21 0.67 -1.29
CA ARG A 69 -9.34 -0.44 -1.74
C ARG A 69 -10.15 -1.58 -2.36
N ALA A 70 -11.31 -1.92 -1.80
CA ALA A 70 -12.20 -2.94 -2.37
C ALA A 70 -12.77 -2.50 -3.72
N ALA A 71 -13.14 -1.23 -3.88
CA ALA A 71 -13.60 -0.67 -5.16
C ALA A 71 -12.48 -0.69 -6.22
N ALA A 72 -11.23 -0.36 -5.83
CA ALA A 72 -10.07 -0.47 -6.70
C ALA A 72 -9.81 -1.93 -7.11
N ALA A 73 -9.88 -2.88 -6.16
CA ALA A 73 -9.77 -4.31 -6.46
C ALA A 73 -10.82 -4.78 -7.47
N ALA A 74 -12.07 -4.32 -7.35
CA ALA A 74 -13.12 -4.63 -8.31
C ALA A 74 -12.82 -4.08 -9.72
N ALA A 75 -12.27 -2.86 -9.80
CA ALA A 75 -11.86 -2.28 -11.07
C ALA A 75 -10.70 -3.06 -11.72
N TYR A 76 -9.69 -3.47 -10.93
CA TYR A 76 -8.61 -4.32 -11.41
C TYR A 76 -9.11 -5.70 -11.84
N LEU A 77 -10.00 -6.33 -11.08
CA LEU A 77 -10.59 -7.63 -11.42
C LEU A 77 -11.34 -7.58 -12.75
N LYS A 78 -12.10 -6.52 -12.98
CA LYS A 78 -12.81 -6.30 -14.26
C LYS A 78 -11.82 -6.21 -15.42
N ARG A 79 -10.76 -5.43 -15.30
CA ARG A 79 -9.70 -5.28 -16.32
C ARG A 79 -8.95 -6.59 -16.54
N LEU A 80 -8.59 -7.29 -15.45
CA LEU A 80 -7.89 -8.57 -15.49
C LEU A 80 -8.70 -9.64 -16.26
N ASN A 81 -10.02 -9.68 -16.04
CA ASN A 81 -10.91 -10.63 -16.73
C ASN A 81 -11.09 -10.30 -18.22
N ALA A 82 -10.84 -9.07 -18.64
CA ALA A 82 -10.90 -8.67 -20.04
C ALA A 82 -9.65 -9.10 -20.85
N ILE A 83 -8.55 -9.44 -20.19
CA ILE A 83 -7.33 -9.92 -20.84
C ILE A 83 -7.54 -11.39 -21.27
N ALA A 84 -7.38 -11.69 -22.55
CA ALA A 84 -7.48 -13.07 -23.05
C ALA A 84 -6.36 -13.96 -22.49
N ASP A 85 -6.65 -15.24 -22.25
CA ASP A 85 -5.63 -16.21 -21.84
C ASP A 85 -4.76 -16.68 -23.02
N ASP A 86 -5.32 -16.59 -24.24
CA ASP A 86 -4.60 -16.87 -25.47
C ASP A 86 -3.50 -15.82 -25.68
N GLY A 87 -2.27 -16.29 -25.88
CA GLY A 87 -1.09 -15.42 -26.00
C GLY A 87 -0.36 -15.17 -24.68
N LEU A 88 -0.93 -15.52 -23.51
CA LEU A 88 -0.20 -15.51 -22.25
C LEU A 88 0.71 -16.74 -22.10
N SER A 89 1.90 -16.55 -21.55
CA SER A 89 2.76 -17.67 -21.16
C SER A 89 2.10 -18.56 -20.10
N PRO A 90 2.49 -19.83 -19.91
CA PRO A 90 1.99 -20.66 -18.83
C PRO A 90 2.16 -20.02 -17.44
N ALA A 91 3.28 -19.33 -17.20
CA ALA A 91 3.54 -18.62 -15.97
C ALA A 91 2.58 -17.43 -15.77
N ASP A 92 2.34 -16.65 -16.83
CA ASP A 92 1.43 -15.50 -16.74
C ASP A 92 -0.03 -15.93 -16.52
N ARG A 93 -0.45 -17.06 -17.09
CA ARG A 93 -1.78 -17.64 -16.80
C ARG A 93 -1.93 -18.02 -15.33
N ILE A 94 -0.87 -18.59 -14.72
CA ILE A 94 -0.86 -18.90 -13.28
C ILE A 94 -0.92 -17.61 -12.46
N ASN A 95 -0.07 -16.62 -12.77
CA ASN A 95 -0.04 -15.33 -12.09
C ASN A 95 -1.38 -14.58 -12.21
N LYS A 96 -2.00 -14.63 -13.39
CA LYS A 96 -3.34 -14.07 -13.63
C LYS A 96 -4.40 -14.74 -12.76
N ALA A 97 -4.35 -16.07 -12.63
CA ALA A 97 -5.29 -16.82 -11.77
C ALA A 97 -5.09 -16.48 -10.28
N ILE A 98 -3.84 -16.35 -9.83
CA ILE A 98 -3.51 -15.93 -8.45
C ILE A 98 -4.02 -14.52 -8.20
N LEU A 99 -3.72 -13.57 -9.08
CA LEU A 99 -4.16 -12.18 -8.92
C LEU A 99 -5.70 -12.08 -8.92
N ARG A 100 -6.39 -12.83 -9.80
CA ARG A 100 -7.85 -12.92 -9.81
C ARG A 100 -8.39 -13.37 -8.45
N ARG A 101 -7.81 -14.39 -7.86
CA ARG A 101 -8.19 -14.91 -6.56
C ARG A 101 -7.98 -13.85 -5.47
N LEU A 102 -6.80 -13.23 -5.40
CA LEU A 102 -6.49 -12.19 -4.41
C LEU A 102 -7.45 -11.01 -4.48
N LEU A 103 -7.76 -10.53 -5.69
CA LEU A 103 -8.70 -9.44 -5.89
C LEU A 103 -10.12 -9.83 -5.46
N SER A 104 -10.57 -11.06 -5.80
CA SER A 104 -11.88 -11.55 -5.41
C SER A 104 -12.01 -11.70 -3.90
N GLU A 105 -11.00 -12.26 -3.24
CA GLU A 105 -10.96 -12.40 -1.78
C GLU A 105 -10.96 -11.03 -1.07
N ALA A 106 -10.24 -10.04 -1.60
CA ALA A 106 -10.23 -8.68 -1.04
C ALA A 106 -11.60 -8.01 -1.13
N ILE A 107 -12.32 -8.19 -2.24
CA ILE A 107 -13.67 -7.67 -2.43
C ILE A 107 -14.64 -8.35 -1.47
N GLU A 108 -14.59 -9.68 -1.40
CA GLU A 108 -15.46 -10.48 -0.53
C GLU A 108 -15.23 -10.15 0.94
N ALA A 109 -13.97 -10.12 1.39
CA ALA A 109 -13.59 -9.81 2.77
C ALA A 109 -14.09 -8.43 3.22
N ASN A 110 -14.13 -7.46 2.31
CA ASN A 110 -14.67 -6.13 2.61
C ASN A 110 -16.18 -6.15 2.89
N GLY A 111 -16.91 -7.15 2.41
CA GLY A 111 -18.33 -7.36 2.69
C GLY A 111 -18.64 -7.87 4.11
N PHE A 112 -17.63 -8.42 4.81
CA PHE A 112 -17.83 -9.00 6.13
C PHE A 112 -17.52 -8.00 7.24
N GLY A 113 -18.30 -8.04 8.32
CA GLY A 113 -18.12 -7.17 9.49
C GLY A 113 -16.81 -7.39 10.25
N GLN A 114 -16.15 -8.56 10.09
CA GLN A 114 -14.84 -8.86 10.66
C GLN A 114 -13.78 -7.81 10.29
N ARG A 115 -13.91 -7.11 9.18
CA ARG A 115 -13.03 -6.00 8.79
C ARG A 115 -12.96 -4.87 9.82
N MET A 116 -13.95 -4.80 10.72
CA MET A 116 -14.01 -3.84 11.82
C MET A 116 -13.28 -4.33 13.08
N MET A 117 -12.94 -5.62 13.18
CA MET A 117 -12.23 -6.19 14.32
C MET A 117 -10.71 -6.07 14.10
N ILE A 118 -10.20 -4.83 14.26
CA ILE A 118 -8.85 -4.43 13.84
C ILE A 118 -7.77 -4.62 14.90
N PHE A 119 -8.08 -5.23 16.04
CA PHE A 119 -7.11 -5.50 17.10
C PHE A 119 -7.46 -6.72 17.94
N THR A 120 -6.45 -7.29 18.58
CA THR A 120 -6.54 -8.33 19.61
C THR A 120 -5.48 -8.06 20.68
N ASN A 121 -5.35 -8.91 21.69
CA ASN A 121 -4.24 -8.86 22.64
C ASN A 121 -2.88 -9.26 22.02
N ARG A 122 -2.82 -9.65 20.73
CA ARG A 122 -1.58 -10.06 20.04
C ARG A 122 -1.21 -9.19 18.86
N SER A 123 -2.15 -8.42 18.32
CA SER A 123 -1.94 -7.61 17.14
C SER A 123 -2.91 -6.42 17.09
N GLY A 124 -2.52 -5.38 16.39
CA GLY A 124 -3.33 -4.21 16.15
C GLY A 124 -2.47 -2.99 15.85
N TRP A 125 -3.11 -1.91 15.43
CA TRP A 125 -2.41 -0.67 15.05
C TRP A 125 -1.54 -0.11 16.19
N HIS A 126 -1.96 -0.25 17.45
CA HIS A 126 -1.25 0.22 18.64
C HIS A 126 0.10 -0.49 18.85
N GLN A 127 0.19 -1.78 18.51
CA GLN A 127 1.43 -2.55 18.60
C GLN A 127 2.35 -2.29 17.40
N SER A 128 1.77 -2.08 16.22
CA SER A 128 2.54 -1.80 15.00
C SER A 128 3.34 -0.50 15.10
N LEU A 129 2.83 0.50 15.82
CA LEU A 129 3.56 1.75 16.05
C LEU A 129 4.90 1.52 16.76
N ALA A 130 4.91 0.70 17.82
CA ALA A 130 6.13 0.46 18.62
C ALA A 130 7.29 -0.11 17.78
N GLY A 131 6.97 -0.84 16.69
CA GLY A 131 7.93 -1.40 15.74
C GLY A 131 8.15 -0.57 14.48
N LEU A 132 7.58 0.64 14.40
CA LEU A 132 7.59 1.42 13.17
C LEU A 132 9.00 1.74 12.65
N ALA A 133 9.98 1.90 13.53
CA ALA A 133 11.36 2.17 13.18
C ALA A 133 12.13 0.91 12.73
N ASP A 134 11.68 -0.29 13.10
CA ASP A 134 12.46 -1.54 12.93
C ASP A 134 12.70 -1.90 11.46
N GLY A 135 11.79 -1.52 10.55
CA GLY A 135 11.88 -1.78 9.11
C GLY A 135 12.43 -0.61 8.29
N LEU A 136 12.82 0.49 8.93
CA LEU A 136 13.29 1.69 8.25
C LEU A 136 14.82 1.81 8.27
N THR A 137 15.37 2.48 7.27
CA THR A 137 16.78 2.87 7.25
C THR A 137 16.90 4.35 7.59
N PHE A 138 17.93 4.72 8.37
CA PHE A 138 18.19 6.08 8.82
C PHE A 138 19.58 6.51 8.37
N ARG A 139 19.73 6.90 7.11
CA ARG A 139 21.01 7.25 6.48
C ARG A 139 21.09 8.71 6.07
N THR A 140 19.96 9.34 5.77
CA THR A 140 19.86 10.71 5.29
C THR A 140 18.92 11.52 6.18
N ARG A 141 19.02 12.84 6.11
CA ARG A 141 18.09 13.76 6.78
C ARG A 141 16.63 13.45 6.40
N THR A 142 16.38 13.16 5.12
CA THR A 142 15.04 12.83 4.61
C THR A 142 14.45 11.60 5.30
N ASP A 143 15.24 10.58 5.62
CA ASP A 143 14.75 9.38 6.31
C ASP A 143 14.19 9.73 7.68
N TYR A 144 14.88 10.59 8.43
CA TYR A 144 14.41 11.08 9.73
C TYR A 144 13.18 11.98 9.61
N ASP A 145 13.15 12.89 8.63
CA ASP A 145 12.00 13.78 8.40
C ASP A 145 10.74 12.97 8.02
N ASN A 146 10.87 11.95 7.18
CA ASN A 146 9.79 11.02 6.85
C ASN A 146 9.30 10.27 8.09
N TYR A 147 10.21 9.79 8.93
CA TYR A 147 9.86 9.11 10.18
C TYR A 147 9.12 10.03 11.14
N LEU A 148 9.58 11.26 11.31
CA LEU A 148 8.88 12.27 12.12
C LEU A 148 7.49 12.58 11.57
N THR A 149 7.33 12.64 10.24
CA THR A 149 6.03 12.84 9.58
C THR A 149 5.09 11.68 9.89
N ARG A 150 5.57 10.43 9.83
CA ARG A 150 4.79 9.25 10.24
C ARG A 150 4.36 9.30 11.70
N LEU A 151 5.27 9.65 12.60
CA LEU A 151 4.95 9.78 14.03
C LEU A 151 3.90 10.86 14.26
N ALA A 152 4.01 12.00 13.58
CA ALA A 152 3.04 13.08 13.66
C ALA A 152 1.65 12.69 13.10
N ALA A 153 1.58 11.76 12.16
CA ALA A 153 0.33 11.25 11.60
C ALA A 153 -0.39 10.23 12.51
N TYR A 154 0.31 9.64 13.48
CA TYR A 154 -0.24 8.56 14.30
C TYR A 154 -1.48 8.94 15.11
N PRO A 155 -1.59 10.12 15.75
CA PRO A 155 -2.81 10.49 16.46
C PRO A 155 -4.06 10.39 15.59
N ALA A 156 -4.01 10.87 14.35
CA ALA A 156 -5.13 10.77 13.41
C ALA A 156 -5.44 9.32 13.01
N GLN A 157 -4.43 8.47 12.82
CA GLN A 157 -4.64 7.04 12.59
C GLN A 157 -5.27 6.36 13.81
N ASN A 158 -4.83 6.71 15.04
CA ASN A 158 -5.41 6.20 16.26
C ASN A 158 -6.89 6.59 16.41
N ASP A 159 -7.24 7.84 16.11
CA ASP A 159 -8.63 8.29 16.12
C ASP A 159 -9.49 7.53 15.11
N ALA A 160 -8.94 7.27 13.92
CA ALA A 160 -9.62 6.44 12.92
C ALA A 160 -9.83 5.01 13.42
N ALA A 161 -8.85 4.41 14.09
CA ALA A 161 -8.95 3.08 14.68
C ALA A 161 -10.02 3.02 15.79
N LEU A 162 -10.03 3.99 16.68
CA LEU A 162 -11.05 4.10 17.74
C LEU A 162 -12.46 4.24 17.14
N LYS A 163 -12.59 5.03 16.07
CA LYS A 163 -13.85 5.16 15.34
C LYS A 163 -14.30 3.83 14.73
N VAL A 164 -13.42 3.09 14.07
CA VAL A 164 -13.72 1.75 13.52
C VAL A 164 -14.13 0.79 14.63
N SER A 165 -13.41 0.79 15.76
CA SER A 165 -13.73 -0.07 16.92
C SER A 165 -15.09 0.28 17.53
N GLY A 166 -15.43 1.57 17.61
CA GLY A 166 -16.77 2.02 18.05
C GLY A 166 -17.88 1.59 17.10
N GLN A 167 -17.63 1.61 15.78
CA GLN A 167 -18.57 1.11 14.79
C GLN A 167 -18.72 -0.42 14.86
N ALA A 168 -17.63 -1.16 15.11
CA ALA A 168 -17.66 -2.59 15.36
C ALA A 168 -18.56 -2.94 16.56
N LEU A 169 -18.36 -2.24 17.68
CA LEU A 169 -19.15 -2.42 18.90
C LEU A 169 -20.64 -2.15 18.64
N ALA A 170 -20.97 -1.06 17.97
CA ALA A 170 -22.34 -0.68 17.64
C ALA A 170 -23.02 -1.71 16.69
N ALA A 171 -22.25 -2.35 15.82
CA ALA A 171 -22.74 -3.38 14.89
C ALA A 171 -22.72 -4.81 15.47
N GLY A 172 -22.26 -5.01 16.72
CA GLY A 172 -22.17 -6.31 17.37
C GLY A 172 -20.97 -7.16 16.96
N TYR A 173 -19.99 -6.59 16.24
CA TYR A 173 -18.75 -7.27 15.91
C TYR A 173 -17.72 -7.06 17.02
N VAL A 174 -17.78 -7.92 18.01
CA VAL A 174 -16.92 -7.88 19.21
C VAL A 174 -16.10 -9.15 19.33
N LEU A 175 -14.90 -9.01 19.87
CA LEU A 175 -14.05 -10.14 20.19
C LEU A 175 -14.51 -10.78 21.50
N PRO A 176 -14.37 -12.10 21.66
CA PRO A 176 -14.57 -12.75 22.95
C PRO A 176 -13.53 -12.24 23.97
N CYS A 177 -13.93 -12.13 25.27
CA CYS A 177 -13.06 -11.57 26.31
C CYS A 177 -11.67 -12.24 26.36
N VAL A 178 -11.58 -13.55 26.11
CA VAL A 178 -10.31 -14.28 26.08
C VAL A 178 -9.32 -13.75 25.02
N ALA A 179 -9.81 -13.17 23.92
CA ALA A 179 -8.98 -12.56 22.88
C ALA A 179 -8.52 -11.13 23.23
N LEU A 180 -9.06 -10.57 24.32
CA LEU A 180 -8.71 -9.26 24.85
C LEU A 180 -7.97 -9.34 26.18
N ASP A 181 -7.80 -10.54 26.74
CA ASP A 181 -7.09 -10.73 28.00
C ASP A 181 -5.63 -10.24 27.88
N GLY A 182 -5.22 -9.34 28.79
CA GLY A 182 -3.90 -8.70 28.75
C GLY A 182 -3.75 -7.62 27.65
N PHE A 183 -4.85 -7.15 27.04
CA PHE A 183 -4.79 -6.09 26.02
C PHE A 183 -4.17 -4.80 26.55
N GLU A 184 -4.53 -4.38 27.77
CA GLU A 184 -4.03 -3.16 28.40
C GLU A 184 -2.50 -3.19 28.58
N ASP A 185 -1.92 -4.37 28.85
CA ASP A 185 -0.48 -4.55 29.02
C ASP A 185 0.27 -4.33 27.68
N THR A 186 -0.38 -4.59 26.55
CA THR A 186 0.20 -4.35 25.23
C THR A 186 0.31 -2.84 24.92
N ILE A 187 -0.46 -2.00 25.57
CA ILE A 187 -0.40 -0.54 25.49
C ILE A 187 0.57 0.00 26.54
N SER A 188 0.34 -0.33 27.83
CA SER A 188 1.13 0.22 28.94
C SER A 188 2.61 -0.20 28.84
N GLY A 189 2.90 -1.41 28.37
CA GLY A 189 4.26 -1.93 28.22
C GLY A 189 5.12 -1.21 27.16
N VAL A 190 4.50 -0.44 26.24
CA VAL A 190 5.24 0.34 25.21
C VAL A 190 5.34 1.83 25.53
N ILE A 191 4.73 2.28 26.64
CA ILE A 191 4.78 3.67 27.10
C ILE A 191 5.87 3.79 28.17
N PRO A 192 7.08 4.30 27.84
CA PRO A 192 8.13 4.46 28.82
C PRO A 192 7.87 5.65 29.72
N THR A 193 8.36 5.61 30.96
CA THR A 193 8.38 6.77 31.88
C THR A 193 9.30 7.87 31.42
N ASP A 194 10.37 7.51 30.68
CA ASP A 194 11.32 8.43 30.07
C ASP A 194 11.20 8.29 28.55
N PRO A 195 10.78 9.34 27.81
CA PRO A 195 10.63 9.30 26.37
C PRO A 195 11.91 8.89 25.61
N ALA A 196 13.10 9.22 26.15
CA ALA A 196 14.36 8.83 25.55
C ALA A 196 14.62 7.31 25.55
N LYS A 197 13.86 6.55 26.35
CA LYS A 197 13.89 5.08 26.39
C LYS A 197 12.84 4.43 25.49
N SER A 198 12.04 5.25 24.78
CA SER A 198 11.08 4.74 23.82
C SER A 198 11.78 4.06 22.64
N ARG A 199 11.22 2.95 22.18
CA ARG A 199 11.64 2.34 20.90
C ARG A 199 11.50 3.33 19.73
N LEU A 200 10.54 4.24 19.81
CA LEU A 200 10.33 5.29 18.79
C LEU A 200 11.46 6.32 18.79
N TYR A 201 12.18 6.48 19.91
CA TYR A 201 13.34 7.37 20.00
C TYR A 201 14.65 6.70 19.59
N ALA A 202 14.66 5.37 19.47
CA ALA A 202 15.88 4.61 19.18
C ALA A 202 16.69 5.12 17.96
N PRO A 203 16.04 5.50 16.82
CA PRO A 203 16.77 6.05 15.67
C PRO A 203 17.57 7.33 15.99
N PHE A 204 17.07 8.15 16.92
CA PHE A 204 17.72 9.41 17.35
C PHE A 204 18.78 9.19 18.42
N ALA A 205 18.71 8.08 19.16
CA ALA A 205 19.72 7.69 20.16
C ALA A 205 20.92 6.97 19.52
N ALA A 206 20.79 6.49 18.28
CA ALA A 206 21.87 5.86 17.55
C ALA A 206 22.94 6.87 17.12
N GLU A 207 24.12 6.37 16.75
CA GLU A 207 25.17 7.22 16.18
C GLU A 207 24.68 7.89 14.90
N ARG A 208 24.83 9.21 14.85
CA ARG A 208 24.39 10.01 13.71
C ARG A 208 25.18 9.63 12.45
N PRO A 209 24.51 9.35 11.32
CA PRO A 209 25.19 9.10 10.06
C PRO A 209 26.12 10.26 9.65
N ALA A 210 27.29 9.94 9.10
CA ALA A 210 28.25 10.94 8.66
C ALA A 210 27.73 11.87 7.55
N SER A 211 26.67 11.45 6.85
CA SER A 211 25.98 12.24 5.82
C SER A 211 25.12 13.37 6.38
N ILE A 212 24.86 13.39 7.70
CA ILE A 212 24.00 14.39 8.37
C ILE A 212 24.90 15.37 9.13
N ALA A 213 24.75 16.68 8.88
CA ALA A 213 25.54 17.71 9.55
C ALA A 213 25.25 17.78 11.05
N ALA A 214 26.20 18.28 11.83
CA ALA A 214 26.06 18.41 13.29
C ALA A 214 24.94 19.39 13.70
N SER A 215 24.58 20.31 12.79
CA SER A 215 23.54 21.33 12.98
C SER A 215 22.13 20.84 12.65
N ASP A 216 22.01 19.66 12.07
CA ASP A 216 20.75 19.08 11.59
C ASP A 216 20.24 18.01 12.54
#